data_e30fdcbd3ce97df553eb79481694cea8
#
_entry.id   e30fdcbd3ce97df553eb79481694cea8
#
_cell.length_a   1.000
_cell.length_b   1.000
_cell.length_c   1.000
_cell.angle_alpha   90.00
_cell.angle_beta   90.00
_cell.angle_gamma   90.00
#
_symmetry.space_group_name_H-M   'P 1'
#
loop_
_entity.id
_entity.type
_entity.pdbx_description
1 polymer ?
#
loop_
_entity_poly.entity_id
_entity_poly.type
_entity_poly.pdbx_seq_one_letter_code
_entity_poly.pdbx_strand_id
1 'polypeptide(L)'
;MSPLKQAQRLQQAAALIRQHHQIVAFTGAGISTESGIPDLNGIDQILKKSHKFAGDVFRFLDPEEASADPSAFYQLYRQTFCQPGALPNRAHQALVQLEQANKLLGVVTMNVDYLHQTAGTRYVAEYWGDVRHNHCTICHHSYDWQKPSTSTVPICPNCGGLILPDLVLRHLATYPDEIRYGQQMLAQADLLLIIGTRRPATSFRLNCPKIVINTSQSARDSLHESNTIYLSGKAAELLHDIVA
;
A
#
# COMPACT_ATOMS: atom_id res chain seq x y z
N MET A 1 3.93 -15.12 -20.82
CA MET A 1 3.66 -16.49 -20.28
C MET A 1 2.49 -17.07 -21.05
N SER A 2 2.49 -18.40 -21.39
CA SER A 2 1.35 -18.99 -22.10
C SER A 2 0.12 -19.08 -21.17
N PRO A 3 -1.13 -18.96 -21.69
CA PRO A 3 -2.36 -19.05 -20.90
C PRO A 3 -2.46 -20.34 -20.08
N LEU A 4 -2.04 -21.48 -20.62
CA LEU A 4 -2.02 -22.77 -19.92
C LEU A 4 -1.11 -22.78 -18.68
N LYS A 5 0.07 -22.14 -18.77
CA LYS A 5 0.98 -22.00 -17.63
C LYS A 5 0.41 -21.09 -16.54
N GLN A 6 -0.33 -20.06 -16.93
CA GLN A 6 -1.00 -19.16 -15.97
C GLN A 6 -2.11 -19.90 -15.22
N ALA A 7 -2.98 -20.65 -15.92
CA ALA A 7 -4.05 -21.43 -15.30
C ALA A 7 -3.51 -22.46 -14.30
N GLN A 8 -2.44 -23.18 -14.68
CA GLN A 8 -1.80 -24.13 -13.78
C GLN A 8 -1.26 -23.47 -12.49
N ARG A 9 -0.64 -22.28 -12.62
CA ARG A 9 -0.13 -21.53 -11.46
C ARG A 9 -1.26 -20.99 -10.55
N LEU A 10 -2.38 -20.58 -11.14
CA LEU A 10 -3.57 -20.20 -10.35
C LEU A 10 -4.08 -21.38 -9.52
N GLN A 11 -4.19 -22.57 -10.11
CA GLN A 11 -4.59 -23.79 -9.37
C GLN A 11 -3.60 -24.12 -8.25
N GLN A 12 -2.29 -24.03 -8.50
CA GLN A 12 -1.27 -24.25 -7.48
C GLN A 12 -1.34 -23.22 -6.35
N ALA A 13 -1.54 -21.94 -6.68
CA ALA A 13 -1.70 -20.86 -5.71
C ALA A 13 -2.95 -21.06 -4.83
N ALA A 14 -4.08 -21.39 -5.44
CA ALA A 14 -5.32 -21.71 -4.71
C ALA A 14 -5.13 -22.94 -3.79
N ALA A 15 -4.40 -23.95 -4.22
CA ALA A 15 -4.07 -25.12 -3.39
C ALA A 15 -3.23 -24.73 -2.17
N LEU A 16 -2.20 -23.87 -2.34
CA LEU A 16 -1.41 -23.36 -1.22
C LEU A 16 -2.28 -22.58 -0.22
N ILE A 17 -3.15 -21.68 -0.67
CA ILE A 17 -4.06 -20.93 0.21
C ILE A 17 -4.97 -21.89 1.01
N ARG A 18 -5.48 -22.94 0.37
CA ARG A 18 -6.32 -23.93 1.09
C ARG A 18 -5.56 -24.68 2.19
N GLN A 19 -4.28 -24.97 1.97
CA GLN A 19 -3.46 -25.81 2.87
C GLN A 19 -2.87 -25.03 4.05
N HIS A 20 -2.76 -23.68 3.94
CA HIS A 20 -2.09 -22.85 4.94
C HIS A 20 -3.10 -22.09 5.81
N HIS A 21 -2.70 -21.78 7.07
CA HIS A 21 -3.56 -21.17 8.08
C HIS A 21 -2.92 -20.02 8.83
N GLN A 22 -1.68 -19.66 8.52
CA GLN A 22 -0.96 -18.51 9.05
C GLN A 22 -0.45 -17.65 7.91
N ILE A 23 -1.37 -17.24 7.03
CA ILE A 23 -1.09 -16.45 5.85
C ILE A 23 -0.82 -15.00 6.27
N VAL A 24 0.24 -14.40 5.75
CA VAL A 24 0.48 -12.95 5.86
C VAL A 24 0.49 -12.35 4.46
N ALA A 25 -0.16 -11.21 4.28
CA ALA A 25 -0.09 -10.45 3.04
C ALA A 25 0.87 -9.26 3.22
N PHE A 26 1.85 -9.14 2.31
CA PHE A 26 2.68 -7.95 2.18
C PHE A 26 2.23 -7.16 0.94
N THR A 27 1.76 -5.92 1.12
CA THR A 27 1.12 -5.16 0.05
C THR A 27 1.85 -3.85 -0.25
N GLY A 28 1.77 -3.43 -1.52
CA GLY A 28 2.23 -2.14 -2.01
C GLY A 28 1.21 -1.51 -2.96
N ALA A 29 1.51 -0.34 -3.51
CA ALA A 29 0.58 0.52 -4.24
C ALA A 29 -0.17 -0.18 -5.39
N GLY A 30 0.39 -1.24 -5.97
CA GLY A 30 -0.26 -2.01 -7.05
C GLY A 30 -1.55 -2.72 -6.64
N ILE A 31 -1.81 -2.95 -5.33
CA ILE A 31 -3.09 -3.51 -4.89
C ILE A 31 -4.24 -2.50 -5.00
N SER A 32 -3.92 -1.19 -4.91
CA SER A 32 -4.89 -0.10 -4.85
C SER A 32 -5.14 0.58 -6.21
N THR A 33 -4.44 0.18 -7.28
CA THR A 33 -4.60 0.80 -8.61
C THR A 33 -6.00 0.62 -9.19
N GLU A 34 -6.65 -0.51 -8.91
CA GLU A 34 -8.04 -0.77 -9.33
C GLU A 34 -9.07 -0.08 -8.43
N SER A 35 -8.62 0.57 -7.36
CA SER A 35 -9.40 1.50 -6.53
C SER A 35 -9.27 2.96 -6.99
N GLY A 36 -8.50 3.20 -8.07
CA GLY A 36 -8.26 4.54 -8.61
C GLY A 36 -7.07 5.27 -8.01
N ILE A 37 -6.35 4.67 -7.04
CA ILE A 37 -5.15 5.26 -6.45
C ILE A 37 -3.95 4.95 -7.33
N PRO A 38 -3.18 5.96 -7.80
CA PRO A 38 -2.03 5.72 -8.65
C PRO A 38 -0.91 5.00 -7.89
N ASP A 39 -0.21 4.08 -8.55
CA ASP A 39 1.05 3.55 -8.03
C ASP A 39 2.18 4.58 -8.16
N LEU A 40 3.39 4.25 -7.66
CA LEU A 40 4.53 5.17 -7.68
C LEU A 40 4.88 5.67 -9.10
N ASN A 41 4.67 4.88 -10.16
CA ASN A 41 4.85 5.34 -11.53
C ASN A 41 3.76 6.31 -11.96
N GLY A 42 2.51 6.02 -11.60
CA GLY A 42 1.38 6.89 -11.86
C GLY A 42 1.53 8.24 -11.14
N ILE A 43 1.97 8.22 -9.88
CA ILE A 43 2.27 9.44 -9.11
C ILE A 43 3.36 10.25 -9.81
N ASP A 44 4.49 9.63 -10.17
CA ASP A 44 5.60 10.29 -10.86
C ASP A 44 5.15 10.93 -12.19
N GLN A 45 4.27 10.26 -12.95
CA GLN A 45 3.70 10.84 -14.17
C GLN A 45 2.79 12.05 -13.90
N ILE A 46 1.98 12.01 -12.84
CA ILE A 46 1.13 13.14 -12.44
C ILE A 46 2.01 14.34 -12.06
N LEU A 47 3.03 14.13 -11.24
CA LEU A 47 3.96 15.17 -10.81
C LEU A 47 4.65 15.82 -12.01
N LYS A 48 5.22 15.03 -12.93
CA LYS A 48 5.90 15.52 -14.14
C LYS A 48 4.98 16.29 -15.08
N LYS A 49 3.75 15.83 -15.27
CA LYS A 49 2.75 16.51 -16.14
C LYS A 49 2.24 17.80 -15.56
N SER A 50 2.30 18.01 -14.25
CA SER A 50 1.74 19.18 -13.58
C SER A 50 2.51 20.46 -13.89
N HIS A 51 3.80 20.37 -14.23
CA HIS A 51 4.74 21.50 -14.36
C HIS A 51 4.84 22.40 -13.10
N LYS A 52 4.22 21.98 -11.99
CA LYS A 52 4.18 22.71 -10.71
C LYS A 52 5.22 22.22 -9.71
N PHE A 53 5.82 21.07 -10.00
CA PHE A 53 6.80 20.46 -9.13
C PHE A 53 7.90 19.81 -9.97
N ALA A 54 9.16 20.02 -9.60
CA ALA A 54 10.33 19.44 -10.23
C ALA A 54 11.07 18.52 -9.25
N GLY A 55 10.81 17.22 -9.33
CA GLY A 55 11.43 16.21 -8.46
C GLY A 55 10.72 14.87 -8.57
N ASP A 56 11.16 13.94 -7.77
CA ASP A 56 10.52 12.64 -7.61
C ASP A 56 9.46 12.64 -6.47
N VAL A 57 8.81 11.52 -6.29
CA VAL A 57 7.76 11.35 -5.27
C VAL A 57 8.29 11.55 -3.84
N PHE A 58 9.54 11.21 -3.56
CA PHE A 58 10.11 11.34 -2.22
C PHE A 58 10.40 12.80 -1.88
N ARG A 59 10.93 13.57 -2.84
CA ARG A 59 11.09 15.01 -2.71
C ARG A 59 9.74 15.72 -2.61
N PHE A 60 8.71 15.27 -3.34
CA PHE A 60 7.35 15.83 -3.22
C PHE A 60 6.79 15.73 -1.79
N LEU A 61 7.13 14.67 -1.07
CA LEU A 61 6.69 14.45 0.31
C LEU A 61 7.66 15.01 1.37
N ASP A 62 8.57 15.91 0.97
CA ASP A 62 9.43 16.63 1.90
C ASP A 62 8.65 17.83 2.52
N PRO A 63 8.72 18.06 3.84
CA PRO A 63 7.99 19.14 4.50
C PRO A 63 8.45 20.54 4.08
N GLU A 64 9.72 20.72 3.68
CA GLU A 64 10.22 22.00 3.18
C GLU A 64 9.61 22.31 1.82
N GLU A 65 9.58 21.33 0.90
CA GLU A 65 8.92 21.47 -0.41
C GLU A 65 7.41 21.74 -0.24
N ALA A 66 6.73 20.98 0.63
CA ALA A 66 5.30 21.16 0.91
C ALA A 66 4.99 22.55 1.49
N SER A 67 5.90 23.11 2.29
CA SER A 67 5.75 24.42 2.92
C SER A 67 6.14 25.58 2.00
N ALA A 68 7.01 25.35 0.99
CA ALA A 68 7.44 26.37 0.03
C ALA A 68 6.29 26.79 -0.90
N ASP A 69 5.47 25.87 -1.39
CA ASP A 69 4.25 26.12 -2.14
C ASP A 69 3.11 25.20 -1.69
N PRO A 70 2.43 25.50 -0.57
CA PRO A 70 1.36 24.67 -0.05
C PRO A 70 0.18 24.51 -1.01
N SER A 71 -0.06 25.50 -1.88
CA SER A 71 -1.15 25.45 -2.87
C SER A 71 -0.87 24.40 -3.94
N ALA A 72 0.33 24.42 -4.52
CA ALA A 72 0.75 23.43 -5.49
C ALA A 72 0.83 22.03 -4.84
N PHE A 73 1.41 21.93 -3.63
CA PHE A 73 1.49 20.68 -2.87
C PHE A 73 0.10 20.06 -2.70
N TYR A 74 -0.87 20.76 -2.12
CA TYR A 74 -2.20 20.20 -1.86
C TYR A 74 -3.00 19.91 -3.12
N GLN A 75 -2.81 20.68 -4.18
CA GLN A 75 -3.41 20.35 -5.47
C GLN A 75 -2.92 19.01 -6.00
N LEU A 76 -1.62 18.72 -5.91
CA LEU A 76 -1.02 17.46 -6.35
C LEU A 76 -1.26 16.33 -5.37
N TYR A 77 -1.22 16.60 -4.06
CA TYR A 77 -1.46 15.62 -3.00
C TYR A 77 -2.85 14.99 -3.12
N ARG A 78 -3.88 15.78 -3.47
CA ARG A 78 -5.24 15.28 -3.74
C ARG A 78 -5.37 14.49 -5.04
N GLN A 79 -4.44 14.63 -5.97
CA GLN A 79 -4.41 13.82 -7.19
C GLN A 79 -3.61 12.53 -7.04
N THR A 80 -2.84 12.40 -5.97
CA THR A 80 -1.89 11.31 -5.76
C THR A 80 -2.21 10.47 -4.52
N PHE A 81 -2.06 11.00 -3.34
CA PHE A 81 -2.15 10.28 -2.07
C PHE A 81 -3.50 10.42 -1.38
N CYS A 82 -4.08 11.61 -1.38
CA CYS A 82 -5.32 11.90 -0.66
C CYS A 82 -6.54 11.66 -1.54
N GLN A 83 -6.99 10.44 -1.64
CA GLN A 83 -8.12 10.00 -2.46
C GLN A 83 -9.29 9.51 -1.57
N PRO A 84 -9.99 10.43 -0.85
CA PRO A 84 -10.99 10.04 0.15
C PRO A 84 -12.22 9.33 -0.42
N GLY A 85 -12.43 9.42 -1.74
CA GLY A 85 -13.50 8.71 -2.44
C GLY A 85 -13.11 7.32 -2.94
N ALA A 86 -11.86 6.91 -2.78
CA ALA A 86 -11.42 5.58 -3.19
C ALA A 86 -12.08 4.49 -2.33
N LEU A 87 -12.57 3.44 -2.96
CA LEU A 87 -13.18 2.29 -2.30
C LEU A 87 -12.29 1.06 -2.42
N PRO A 88 -12.29 0.18 -1.41
CA PRO A 88 -11.60 -1.09 -1.49
C PRO A 88 -12.06 -1.90 -2.70
N ASN A 89 -11.14 -2.50 -3.43
CA ASN A 89 -11.43 -3.37 -4.56
C ASN A 89 -11.47 -4.85 -4.13
N ARG A 90 -11.72 -5.75 -5.09
CA ARG A 90 -11.83 -7.20 -4.84
C ARG A 90 -10.61 -7.82 -4.18
N ALA A 91 -9.39 -7.28 -4.38
CA ALA A 91 -8.20 -7.79 -3.69
C ALA A 91 -8.25 -7.52 -2.19
N HIS A 92 -8.65 -6.33 -1.78
CA HIS A 92 -8.85 -6.00 -0.36
C HIS A 92 -9.93 -6.88 0.27
N GLN A 93 -11.05 -7.10 -0.46
CA GLN A 93 -12.15 -7.95 -0.01
C GLN A 93 -11.72 -9.43 0.12
N ALA A 94 -10.90 -9.93 -0.79
CA ALA A 94 -10.35 -11.29 -0.71
C ALA A 94 -9.48 -11.49 0.52
N LEU A 95 -8.68 -10.49 0.93
CA LEU A 95 -7.92 -10.55 2.19
C LEU A 95 -8.83 -10.59 3.41
N VAL A 96 -9.92 -9.82 3.41
CA VAL A 96 -10.94 -9.90 4.48
C VAL A 96 -11.59 -11.29 4.54
N GLN A 97 -11.90 -11.90 3.38
CA GLN A 97 -12.43 -13.27 3.35
C GLN A 97 -11.47 -14.29 3.96
N LEU A 98 -10.16 -14.17 3.68
CA LEU A 98 -9.15 -15.00 4.31
C LEU A 98 -9.07 -14.78 5.83
N GLU A 99 -9.20 -13.55 6.30
CA GLU A 99 -9.25 -13.24 7.73
C GLU A 99 -10.48 -13.84 8.41
N GLN A 100 -11.65 -13.69 7.78
CA GLN A 100 -12.92 -14.28 8.27
C GLN A 100 -12.87 -15.81 8.29
N ALA A 101 -12.14 -16.42 7.37
CA ALA A 101 -11.89 -17.87 7.35
C ALA A 101 -10.82 -18.32 8.37
N ASN A 102 -10.30 -17.42 9.21
CA ASN A 102 -9.19 -17.64 10.15
C ASN A 102 -7.91 -18.18 9.48
N LYS A 103 -7.63 -17.72 8.25
CA LYS A 103 -6.44 -18.09 7.48
C LYS A 103 -5.41 -16.96 7.42
N LEU A 104 -5.86 -15.69 7.40
CA LEU A 104 -4.98 -14.52 7.36
C LEU A 104 -4.65 -14.06 8.78
N LEU A 105 -3.36 -14.03 9.13
CA LEU A 105 -2.87 -13.43 10.38
C LEU A 105 -2.95 -11.90 10.33
N GLY A 106 -2.73 -11.32 9.16
CA GLY A 106 -2.82 -9.88 8.96
C GLY A 106 -2.13 -9.41 7.69
N VAL A 107 -2.13 -8.11 7.51
CA VAL A 107 -1.54 -7.40 6.38
C VAL A 107 -0.39 -6.52 6.86
N VAL A 108 0.73 -6.60 6.18
CA VAL A 108 1.85 -5.64 6.29
C VAL A 108 1.81 -4.78 5.04
N THR A 109 1.63 -3.49 5.20
CA THR A 109 1.47 -2.61 4.04
C THR A 109 2.48 -1.48 3.98
N MET A 110 2.91 -1.18 2.73
CA MET A 110 3.66 0.03 2.38
C MET A 110 2.72 1.16 1.91
N ASN A 111 1.42 0.89 1.85
CA ASN A 111 0.43 1.87 1.43
C ASN A 111 0.02 2.77 2.60
N VAL A 112 -0.40 3.98 2.24
CA VAL A 112 -0.90 5.00 3.18
C VAL A 112 -2.39 5.31 2.96
N ASP A 113 -3.06 4.52 2.10
CA ASP A 113 -4.41 4.80 1.58
C ASP A 113 -5.54 4.39 2.52
N TYR A 114 -5.26 3.62 3.57
CA TYR A 114 -6.23 3.10 4.53
C TYR A 114 -7.30 2.15 3.94
N LEU A 115 -7.10 1.61 2.74
CA LEU A 115 -8.12 0.78 2.09
C LEU A 115 -8.26 -0.61 2.72
N HIS A 116 -7.22 -1.17 3.33
CA HIS A 116 -7.32 -2.44 4.06
C HIS A 116 -8.30 -2.36 5.20
N GLN A 117 -8.18 -1.34 6.05
CA GLN A 117 -9.09 -1.13 7.18
C GLN A 117 -10.51 -0.76 6.70
N THR A 118 -10.62 0.06 5.64
CA THR A 118 -11.91 0.39 5.03
C THR A 118 -12.61 -0.85 4.47
N ALA A 119 -11.86 -1.85 3.99
CA ALA A 119 -12.41 -3.15 3.58
C ALA A 119 -12.91 -4.00 4.75
N GLY A 120 -12.39 -3.75 5.96
CA GLY A 120 -12.72 -4.51 7.17
C GLY A 120 -11.59 -5.39 7.70
N THR A 121 -10.36 -5.31 7.15
CA THR A 121 -9.18 -6.00 7.71
C THR A 121 -8.85 -5.41 9.08
N ARG A 122 -8.72 -6.26 10.10
CA ARG A 122 -8.49 -5.84 11.51
C ARG A 122 -7.02 -5.72 11.87
N TYR A 123 -6.18 -6.60 11.35
CA TYR A 123 -4.76 -6.69 11.70
C TYR A 123 -3.93 -6.17 10.55
N VAL A 124 -3.58 -4.88 10.60
CA VAL A 124 -2.80 -4.19 9.57
C VAL A 124 -1.62 -3.48 10.21
N ALA A 125 -0.41 -3.77 9.73
CA ALA A 125 0.81 -3.03 10.08
C ALA A 125 1.10 -2.01 8.97
N GLU A 126 0.91 -0.74 9.26
CA GLU A 126 1.09 0.39 8.35
C GLU A 126 2.47 1.01 8.53
N TYR A 127 3.47 0.56 7.76
CA TYR A 127 4.87 0.96 7.96
C TYR A 127 5.11 2.46 7.88
N TRP A 128 4.36 3.16 7.03
CA TRP A 128 4.44 4.62 6.88
C TRP A 128 3.27 5.39 7.49
N GLY A 129 2.36 4.70 8.21
CA GLY A 129 1.11 5.25 8.67
C GLY A 129 0.11 5.43 7.53
N ASP A 130 -0.80 6.40 7.67
CA ASP A 130 -1.86 6.64 6.70
C ASP A 130 -2.17 8.14 6.50
N VAL A 131 -2.94 8.43 5.45
CA VAL A 131 -3.32 9.80 5.05
C VAL A 131 -4.29 10.49 6.02
N ARG A 132 -4.83 9.80 7.02
CA ARG A 132 -5.81 10.36 7.98
C ARG A 132 -5.14 11.18 9.07
N HIS A 133 -3.86 10.93 9.37
CA HIS A 133 -3.12 11.62 10.40
C HIS A 133 -2.44 12.86 9.84
N ASN A 134 -2.81 14.02 10.35
CA ASN A 134 -2.30 15.32 9.93
C ASN A 134 -2.10 16.21 11.15
N HIS A 135 -1.08 17.04 11.16
CA HIS A 135 -0.76 17.92 12.29
C HIS A 135 -0.45 19.33 11.84
N CYS A 136 -0.78 20.29 12.71
CA CYS A 136 -0.35 21.67 12.55
C CYS A 136 1.18 21.78 12.75
N THR A 137 1.86 22.48 11.85
CA THR A 137 3.32 22.71 11.90
C THR A 137 3.77 23.58 13.08
N ILE A 138 2.85 24.33 13.72
CA ILE A 138 3.17 25.25 14.83
C ILE A 138 2.71 24.70 16.18
N CYS A 139 1.41 24.42 16.34
CA CYS A 139 0.87 24.00 17.63
C CYS A 139 0.69 22.48 17.78
N HIS A 140 1.05 21.72 16.76
CA HIS A 140 0.97 20.25 16.69
C HIS A 140 -0.43 19.65 16.94
N HIS A 141 -1.48 20.48 16.87
CA HIS A 141 -2.85 19.99 16.97
C HIS A 141 -3.14 19.00 15.83
N SER A 142 -3.78 17.89 16.18
CA SER A 142 -4.08 16.79 15.26
C SER A 142 -5.36 17.06 14.48
N TYR A 143 -5.37 16.65 13.20
CA TYR A 143 -6.49 16.76 12.29
C TYR A 143 -6.65 15.46 11.50
N ASP A 144 -7.90 15.11 11.20
CA ASP A 144 -8.19 14.02 10.28
C ASP A 144 -7.97 14.43 8.80
N TRP A 145 -8.18 13.48 7.89
CA TRP A 145 -8.03 13.67 6.46
C TRP A 145 -9.05 14.63 5.82
N GLN A 146 -10.14 15.00 6.52
CA GLN A 146 -11.17 15.90 5.97
C GLN A 146 -10.58 17.28 5.68
N LYS A 147 -9.72 17.81 6.56
CA LYS A 147 -9.07 19.10 6.34
C LYS A 147 -8.20 19.13 5.07
N PRO A 148 -7.22 18.20 4.89
CA PRO A 148 -6.41 18.15 3.67
C PRO A 148 -7.20 17.91 2.39
N SER A 149 -8.30 17.14 2.47
CA SER A 149 -9.08 16.76 1.29
C SER A 149 -9.98 17.88 0.77
N THR A 150 -10.50 18.74 1.64
CA THR A 150 -11.52 19.74 1.30
C THR A 150 -10.98 21.16 1.18
N SER A 151 -9.92 21.51 1.92
CA SER A 151 -9.38 22.88 1.92
C SER A 151 -8.36 23.09 0.79
N THR A 152 -8.37 24.21 0.11
CA THR A 152 -7.34 24.56 -0.90
C THR A 152 -5.94 24.49 -0.28
N VAL A 153 -5.75 25.20 0.85
CA VAL A 153 -4.60 25.07 1.74
C VAL A 153 -5.15 24.93 3.16
N PRO A 154 -4.95 23.78 3.83
CA PRO A 154 -5.49 23.58 5.18
C PRO A 154 -4.67 24.36 6.22
N ILE A 155 -5.33 25.30 6.85
CA ILE A 155 -4.77 26.16 7.90
C ILE A 155 -5.40 25.81 9.25
N CYS A 156 -4.56 25.78 10.27
CA CYS A 156 -4.97 25.53 11.65
C CYS A 156 -5.82 26.71 12.17
N PRO A 157 -7.06 26.48 12.60
CA PRO A 157 -7.91 27.56 13.12
C PRO A 157 -7.42 28.11 14.47
N ASN A 158 -6.59 27.36 15.20
CA ASN A 158 -6.13 27.75 16.54
C ASN A 158 -4.94 28.72 16.50
N CYS A 159 -4.03 28.58 15.52
CA CYS A 159 -2.78 29.36 15.52
C CYS A 159 -2.36 29.87 14.13
N GLY A 160 -3.12 29.59 13.07
CA GLY A 160 -2.79 30.01 11.72
C GLY A 160 -1.68 29.19 11.03
N GLY A 161 -1.15 28.16 11.67
CA GLY A 161 -0.12 27.29 11.09
C GLY A 161 -0.63 26.42 9.97
N LEU A 162 0.26 26.04 9.03
CA LEU A 162 -0.05 25.09 7.98
C LEU A 162 -0.30 23.71 8.62
N ILE A 163 -1.30 22.97 8.12
CA ILE A 163 -1.54 21.58 8.50
C ILE A 163 -0.90 20.71 7.43
N LEU A 164 -0.02 19.79 7.81
CA LEU A 164 0.62 18.83 6.89
C LEU A 164 0.32 17.38 7.29
N PRO A 165 0.31 16.45 6.32
CA PRO A 165 0.23 15.03 6.60
C PRO A 165 1.38 14.56 7.49
N ASP A 166 1.11 13.66 8.42
CA ASP A 166 2.12 13.14 9.34
C ASP A 166 3.28 12.45 8.63
N LEU A 167 2.97 11.71 7.57
CA LEU A 167 4.00 11.06 6.72
C LEU A 167 4.98 12.08 6.10
N VAL A 168 4.52 13.30 5.78
CA VAL A 168 5.35 14.41 5.29
C VAL A 168 6.16 14.99 6.42
N LEU A 169 5.53 15.36 7.53
CA LEU A 169 6.20 15.94 8.71
C LEU A 169 7.31 15.05 9.26
N ARG A 170 7.19 13.75 9.09
CA ARG A 170 8.17 12.76 9.55
C ARG A 170 9.22 12.40 8.50
N HIS A 171 9.32 13.14 7.40
CA HIS A 171 10.25 12.86 6.28
C HIS A 171 10.16 11.38 5.82
N LEU A 172 8.95 10.83 5.72
CA LEU A 172 8.69 9.41 5.38
C LEU A 172 9.36 8.41 6.34
N ALA A 173 9.69 8.80 7.56
CA ALA A 173 10.18 7.84 8.52
C ALA A 173 9.10 6.82 8.88
N THR A 174 9.47 5.56 8.91
CA THR A 174 8.55 4.48 9.29
C THR A 174 8.22 4.52 10.78
N TYR A 175 7.09 3.95 11.17
CA TYR A 175 6.72 3.77 12.58
C TYR A 175 7.42 2.54 13.16
N PRO A 176 8.30 2.66 14.17
CA PRO A 176 9.04 1.52 14.73
C PRO A 176 8.13 0.43 15.30
N ASP A 177 6.99 0.82 15.88
CA ASP A 177 6.02 -0.13 16.43
C ASP A 177 5.31 -0.91 15.33
N GLU A 178 4.93 -0.24 14.24
CA GLU A 178 4.34 -0.89 13.06
C GLU A 178 5.32 -1.84 12.37
N ILE A 179 6.60 -1.43 12.27
CA ILE A 179 7.66 -2.31 11.77
C ILE A 179 7.80 -3.55 12.65
N ARG A 180 7.83 -3.39 13.96
CA ARG A 180 7.94 -4.51 14.93
C ARG A 180 6.73 -5.44 14.82
N TYR A 181 5.53 -4.88 14.78
CA TYR A 181 4.29 -5.63 14.62
C TYR A 181 4.26 -6.41 13.31
N GLY A 182 4.58 -5.78 12.19
CA GLY A 182 4.66 -6.44 10.89
C GLY A 182 5.73 -7.54 10.83
N GLN A 183 6.89 -7.32 11.46
CA GLN A 183 7.94 -8.34 11.56
C GLN A 183 7.49 -9.55 12.40
N GLN A 184 6.74 -9.33 13.47
CA GLN A 184 6.17 -10.42 14.27
C GLN A 184 5.16 -11.24 13.47
N MET A 185 4.28 -10.61 12.69
CA MET A 185 3.38 -11.32 11.78
C MET A 185 4.14 -12.12 10.73
N LEU A 186 5.10 -11.50 10.05
CA LEU A 186 5.92 -12.15 9.02
C LEU A 186 6.69 -13.35 9.56
N ALA A 187 7.19 -13.30 10.79
CA ALA A 187 7.91 -14.41 11.42
C ALA A 187 7.03 -15.64 11.70
N GLN A 188 5.72 -15.45 11.81
CA GLN A 188 4.74 -16.52 12.05
C GLN A 188 4.15 -17.07 10.75
N ALA A 189 4.42 -16.45 9.60
CA ALA A 189 3.80 -16.82 8.34
C ALA A 189 4.19 -18.22 7.87
N ASP A 190 3.19 -19.06 7.59
CA ASP A 190 3.34 -20.33 6.89
C ASP A 190 3.15 -20.21 5.37
N LEU A 191 2.56 -19.07 4.90
CA LEU A 191 2.46 -18.66 3.51
C LEU A 191 2.53 -17.13 3.42
N LEU A 192 3.36 -16.61 2.51
CA LEU A 192 3.44 -15.16 2.25
C LEU A 192 2.82 -14.79 0.90
N LEU A 193 1.83 -13.89 0.94
CA LEU A 193 1.27 -13.23 -0.25
C LEU A 193 2.00 -11.90 -0.46
N ILE A 194 2.62 -11.70 -1.62
CA ILE A 194 3.33 -10.46 -1.99
C ILE A 194 2.55 -9.80 -3.12
N ILE A 195 1.88 -8.69 -2.85
CA ILE A 195 0.87 -8.14 -3.76
C ILE A 195 1.18 -6.69 -4.11
N GLY A 196 1.29 -6.39 -5.40
CA GLY A 196 1.38 -5.02 -5.91
C GLY A 196 2.58 -4.22 -5.45
N THR A 197 3.69 -4.85 -5.09
CA THR A 197 4.93 -4.22 -4.67
C THR A 197 6.07 -4.52 -5.62
N ARG A 198 7.06 -3.62 -5.71
CA ARG A 198 8.33 -3.86 -6.41
C ARG A 198 9.34 -4.62 -5.56
N ARG A 199 9.04 -4.83 -4.29
CA ARG A 199 9.93 -5.56 -3.40
C ARG A 199 10.05 -7.02 -3.86
N PRO A 200 11.25 -7.52 -4.17
CA PRO A 200 11.43 -8.88 -4.66
C PRO A 200 11.14 -9.91 -3.57
N ALA A 201 10.61 -11.08 -3.95
CA ALA A 201 10.34 -12.18 -3.02
C ALA A 201 11.57 -12.63 -2.24
N THR A 202 12.76 -12.57 -2.87
CA THR A 202 14.06 -12.89 -2.27
C THR A 202 14.45 -12.00 -1.07
N SER A 203 13.87 -10.78 -0.98
CA SER A 203 14.13 -9.89 0.15
C SER A 203 13.44 -10.33 1.45
N PHE A 204 12.44 -11.21 1.36
CA PHE A 204 11.79 -11.82 2.50
C PHE A 204 12.51 -13.10 2.86
N ARG A 205 13.37 -13.07 3.87
CA ARG A 205 14.15 -14.22 4.35
C ARG A 205 13.28 -15.17 5.19
N LEU A 206 12.21 -15.70 4.57
CA LEU A 206 11.26 -16.61 5.18
C LEU A 206 11.33 -17.98 4.48
N ASN A 207 11.24 -19.05 5.25
CA ASN A 207 11.28 -20.41 4.73
C ASN A 207 9.91 -20.93 4.26
N CYS A 208 8.86 -20.09 4.32
CA CYS A 208 7.53 -20.46 3.84
C CYS A 208 7.39 -20.29 2.31
N PRO A 209 6.43 -20.98 1.67
CA PRO A 209 6.01 -20.69 0.30
C PRO A 209 5.58 -19.23 0.11
N LYS A 210 5.75 -18.74 -1.13
CA LYS A 210 5.38 -17.36 -1.47
C LYS A 210 4.49 -17.35 -2.72
N ILE A 211 3.49 -16.48 -2.74
CA ILE A 211 2.70 -16.16 -3.93
C ILE A 211 2.89 -14.69 -4.24
N VAL A 212 3.41 -14.37 -5.41
CA VAL A 212 3.63 -13.00 -5.88
C VAL A 212 2.57 -12.65 -6.93
N ILE A 213 1.83 -11.56 -6.71
CA ILE A 213 0.84 -11.02 -7.64
C ILE A 213 1.29 -9.62 -8.05
N ASN A 214 1.62 -9.46 -9.34
CA ASN A 214 2.04 -8.16 -9.86
C ASN A 214 1.82 -8.07 -11.39
N THR A 215 1.60 -6.86 -11.88
CA THR A 215 1.52 -6.56 -13.31
C THR A 215 2.90 -6.35 -13.94
N SER A 216 3.90 -5.93 -13.15
CA SER A 216 5.22 -5.54 -13.63
C SER A 216 6.13 -6.74 -13.94
N GLN A 217 7.01 -6.56 -14.93
CA GLN A 217 7.99 -7.55 -15.35
C GLN A 217 9.13 -7.72 -14.32
N SER A 218 9.43 -6.69 -13.53
CA SER A 218 10.44 -6.73 -12.46
C SER A 218 10.11 -7.73 -11.34
N ALA A 219 8.85 -8.04 -11.12
CA ALA A 219 8.45 -9.13 -10.24
C ALA A 219 8.82 -10.52 -10.81
N ARG A 220 9.11 -10.62 -12.12
CA ARG A 220 9.49 -11.87 -12.80
C ARG A 220 10.98 -12.19 -12.70
N ASP A 221 11.82 -11.22 -12.42
CA ASP A 221 13.29 -11.42 -12.40
C ASP A 221 13.75 -12.24 -11.18
N SER A 222 12.86 -12.46 -10.23
CA SER A 222 13.03 -13.39 -9.11
C SER A 222 12.51 -14.83 -9.41
N LEU A 223 12.38 -15.20 -10.68
CA LEU A 223 11.79 -16.48 -11.16
C LEU A 223 12.52 -17.76 -10.74
N HIS A 224 13.60 -17.66 -9.96
CA HIS A 224 14.42 -18.82 -9.58
C HIS A 224 14.28 -19.27 -8.12
N GLU A 225 13.34 -18.69 -7.36
CA GLU A 225 13.03 -19.25 -6.04
C GLU A 225 12.12 -20.48 -6.20
N SER A 226 12.65 -21.64 -5.80
CA SER A 226 11.98 -22.95 -5.90
C SER A 226 10.65 -23.06 -5.13
N ASN A 227 10.38 -22.11 -4.23
CA ASN A 227 9.20 -22.08 -3.35
C ASN A 227 8.30 -20.86 -3.59
N THR A 228 8.32 -20.29 -4.83
CA THR A 228 7.57 -19.07 -5.15
C THR A 228 6.73 -19.25 -6.41
N ILE A 229 5.44 -18.93 -6.31
CA ILE A 229 4.50 -18.89 -7.45
C ILE A 229 4.32 -17.42 -7.86
N TYR A 230 4.60 -17.13 -9.13
CA TYR A 230 4.40 -15.80 -9.73
C TYR A 230 3.14 -15.79 -10.59
N LEU A 231 2.19 -14.92 -10.24
CA LEU A 231 0.98 -14.63 -10.99
C LEU A 231 1.10 -13.23 -11.61
N SER A 232 1.01 -13.17 -12.93
CA SER A 232 1.13 -11.89 -13.66
C SER A 232 -0.25 -11.37 -14.02
N GLY A 233 -0.65 -10.25 -13.46
CA GLY A 233 -1.95 -9.63 -13.73
C GLY A 233 -2.37 -8.69 -12.59
N LYS A 234 -3.60 -8.23 -12.69
CA LYS A 234 -4.20 -7.32 -11.72
C LYS A 234 -4.52 -8.05 -10.41
N ALA A 235 -4.25 -7.37 -9.29
CA ALA A 235 -4.41 -7.98 -7.97
C ALA A 235 -5.89 -8.32 -7.67
N ALA A 236 -6.83 -7.44 -8.06
CA ALA A 236 -8.24 -7.64 -7.77
C ALA A 236 -8.84 -8.87 -8.48
N GLU A 237 -8.37 -9.18 -9.67
CA GLU A 237 -8.80 -10.36 -10.42
C GLU A 237 -8.14 -11.62 -9.85
N LEU A 238 -6.79 -11.64 -9.81
CA LEU A 238 -6.02 -12.84 -9.48
C LEU A 238 -6.21 -13.29 -8.02
N LEU A 239 -6.24 -12.35 -7.06
CA LEU A 239 -6.41 -12.71 -5.66
C LEU A 239 -7.83 -13.22 -5.39
N HIS A 240 -8.83 -12.59 -6.00
CA HIS A 240 -10.20 -13.06 -5.93
C HIS A 240 -10.32 -14.51 -6.43
N ASP A 241 -9.73 -14.82 -7.60
CA ASP A 241 -9.82 -16.14 -8.24
C ASP A 241 -9.14 -17.27 -7.43
N ILE A 242 -8.06 -16.96 -6.67
CA ILE A 242 -7.36 -17.96 -5.88
C ILE A 242 -7.88 -18.10 -4.45
N VAL A 243 -8.71 -17.18 -3.98
CA VAL A 243 -9.33 -17.19 -2.63
C VAL A 243 -10.76 -17.76 -2.70
N ALA A 244 -11.49 -17.53 -3.80
CA ALA A 244 -12.83 -18.10 -4.03
C ALA A 244 -12.77 -19.63 -4.12
#